data_4d6bf7abe197ba22ee7615070daa4325
#
_entry.id   4d6bf7abe197ba22ee7615070daa4325
#
_cell.length_a   1.000
_cell.length_b   1.000
_cell.length_c   1.000
_cell.angle_alpha   90.00
_cell.angle_beta   90.00
_cell.angle_gamma   90.00
#
_symmetry.space_group_name_H-M   'P 1'
#
loop_
_entity.id
_entity.type
_entity.pdbx_description
1 polymer ?
#
loop_
_entity_poly.entity_id
_entity_poly.type
_entity_poly.pdbx_seq_one_letter_code
_entity_poly.pdbx_strand_id
1 'polypeptide(L)'
;ILNIEIQIGRTGALTPVAKIKPVNIGGVVVSNATLHNEEEIFRKDIRVGDTVKIERAGDVIPHVLSVDLKKRPDESKKFLFPKNCPSCGSKVIKDYNKISNKYDAVQRCSSEAYKCEKIAIEKIKHFVSKEAFNIEGLGKKVVEKFWDLKFIKLPFDIFGLNYKKIEKLDGWGELSANNLRKSIEKSKNIGLDKFIFSLGIRHIGKENAKILSQNFLNIENFSDLTKNFNFNSLANLDGIGETQISSLKSFFSAQINLNVVKKLISILNIKNIIQNKKGKLKNKTFMFTGK
;
A
#
# COMPACT_ATOMS: atom_id res chain seq x y z
N ILE A 1 -26.67 3.65 6.57
CA ILE A 1 -25.77 3.30 5.46
C ILE A 1 -26.44 3.70 4.15
N LEU A 2 -25.82 4.58 3.40
CA LEU A 2 -26.34 5.04 2.09
C LEU A 2 -25.93 4.09 0.96
N ASN A 3 -24.70 3.57 1.03
CA ASN A 3 -24.14 2.65 0.05
C ASN A 3 -22.98 1.87 0.68
N ILE A 4 -22.58 0.74 0.08
CA ILE A 4 -21.39 -0.02 0.41
C ILE A 4 -20.51 -0.08 -0.83
N GLU A 5 -19.33 0.52 -0.75
CA GLU A 5 -18.33 0.53 -1.82
C GLU A 5 -17.18 -0.41 -1.51
N ILE A 6 -16.64 -1.06 -2.53
CA ILE A 6 -15.44 -1.90 -2.39
C ILE A 6 -14.22 -1.06 -2.78
N GLN A 7 -13.37 -0.78 -1.81
CA GLN A 7 -12.06 -0.17 -2.04
C GLN A 7 -11.02 -1.27 -2.29
N ILE A 8 -10.13 -1.02 -3.24
CA ILE A 8 -9.06 -1.97 -3.61
C ILE A 8 -7.73 -1.35 -3.20
N GLY A 9 -7.05 -2.02 -2.28
CA GLY A 9 -5.74 -1.58 -1.79
C GLY A 9 -4.58 -2.01 -2.70
N ARG A 10 -3.38 -1.51 -2.42
CA ARG A 10 -2.15 -1.80 -3.19
C ARG A 10 -1.76 -3.28 -3.24
N THR A 11 -2.23 -4.09 -2.30
CA THR A 11 -2.02 -5.55 -2.25
C THR A 11 -3.16 -6.35 -2.88
N GLY A 12 -4.08 -5.67 -3.56
CA GLY A 12 -5.27 -6.26 -4.13
C GLY A 12 -6.40 -6.52 -3.13
N ALA A 13 -6.21 -6.22 -1.84
CA ALA A 13 -7.25 -6.42 -0.82
C ALA A 13 -8.52 -5.64 -1.15
N LEU A 14 -9.67 -6.32 -1.12
CA LEU A 14 -10.99 -5.73 -1.27
C LEU A 14 -11.53 -5.39 0.12
N THR A 15 -11.61 -4.09 0.42
CA THR A 15 -12.12 -3.60 1.71
C THR A 15 -13.47 -2.94 1.49
N PRO A 16 -14.56 -3.48 2.05
CA PRO A 16 -15.86 -2.86 1.99
C PRO A 16 -15.92 -1.64 2.93
N VAL A 17 -16.46 -0.53 2.42
CA VAL A 17 -16.60 0.74 3.13
C VAL A 17 -18.05 1.21 3.03
N ALA A 18 -18.68 1.41 4.18
CA ALA A 18 -20.00 2.01 4.25
C ALA A 18 -19.92 3.51 4.00
N LYS A 19 -20.66 4.00 3.03
CA LYS A 19 -21.01 5.42 2.89
C LYS A 19 -22.18 5.72 3.80
N ILE A 20 -22.01 6.64 4.73
CA ILE A 20 -23.02 6.99 5.73
C ILE A 20 -23.43 8.47 5.62
N LYS A 21 -24.59 8.82 6.16
CA LYS A 21 -24.91 10.24 6.38
C LYS A 21 -23.81 10.86 7.25
N PRO A 22 -23.28 12.03 6.86
CA PRO A 22 -22.23 12.68 7.64
C PRO A 22 -22.65 12.87 9.10
N VAL A 23 -21.78 12.47 10.01
CA VAL A 23 -22.00 12.60 11.47
C VAL A 23 -20.73 13.12 12.12
N ASN A 24 -20.86 14.01 13.11
CA ASN A 24 -19.72 14.53 13.88
C ASN A 24 -19.38 13.55 15.00
N ILE A 25 -18.11 13.08 15.02
CA ILE A 25 -17.56 12.22 16.08
C ILE A 25 -16.24 12.83 16.56
N GLY A 26 -16.23 13.31 17.79
CA GLY A 26 -15.03 13.92 18.37
C GLY A 26 -14.50 15.12 17.59
N GLY A 27 -15.39 15.98 17.07
CA GLY A 27 -15.02 17.18 16.30
C GLY A 27 -14.69 16.93 14.82
N VAL A 28 -14.79 15.67 14.34
CA VAL A 28 -14.53 15.32 12.93
C VAL A 28 -15.78 14.80 12.26
N VAL A 29 -16.07 15.32 11.06
CA VAL A 29 -17.18 14.85 10.24
C VAL A 29 -16.81 13.53 9.55
N VAL A 30 -17.51 12.46 9.91
CA VAL A 30 -17.33 11.11 9.39
C VAL A 30 -18.42 10.81 8.38
N SER A 31 -18.06 10.48 7.14
CA SER A 31 -18.95 10.06 6.05
C SER A 31 -18.65 8.65 5.53
N ASN A 32 -17.58 8.02 6.03
CA ASN A 32 -17.15 6.68 5.63
C ASN A 32 -16.76 5.86 6.86
N ALA A 33 -17.20 4.62 6.94
CA ALA A 33 -16.79 3.69 7.98
C ALA A 33 -16.38 2.35 7.36
N THR A 34 -15.26 1.79 7.80
CA THR A 34 -14.83 0.47 7.31
C THR A 34 -15.75 -0.63 7.80
N LEU A 35 -16.01 -1.60 6.93
CA LEU A 35 -16.69 -2.85 7.25
C LEU A 35 -15.71 -4.03 7.35
N HIS A 36 -14.41 -3.72 7.35
CA HIS A 36 -13.27 -4.64 7.43
C HIS A 36 -13.19 -5.64 6.27
N ASN A 37 -14.09 -6.63 6.22
CA ASN A 37 -14.10 -7.70 5.22
C ASN A 37 -15.52 -8.28 5.03
N GLU A 38 -15.66 -9.26 4.13
CA GLU A 38 -16.92 -9.94 3.86
C GLU A 38 -17.49 -10.65 5.12
N GLU A 39 -16.63 -11.28 5.91
CA GLU A 39 -17.03 -12.05 7.09
C GLU A 39 -17.69 -11.15 8.15
N GLU A 40 -17.17 -9.93 8.34
CA GLU A 40 -17.75 -8.93 9.23
C GLU A 40 -19.11 -8.42 8.75
N ILE A 41 -19.28 -8.21 7.44
CA ILE A 41 -20.58 -7.85 6.87
C ILE A 41 -21.61 -8.97 7.14
N PHE A 42 -21.20 -10.21 6.88
CA PHE A 42 -22.06 -11.37 7.08
C PHE A 42 -22.38 -11.59 8.57
N ARG A 43 -21.37 -11.53 9.45
CA ARG A 43 -21.53 -11.71 10.91
C ARG A 43 -22.45 -10.69 11.54
N LYS A 44 -22.38 -9.44 11.10
CA LYS A 44 -23.21 -8.34 11.61
C LYS A 44 -24.49 -8.13 10.80
N ASP A 45 -24.70 -8.92 9.75
CA ASP A 45 -25.81 -8.79 8.77
C ASP A 45 -25.99 -7.34 8.30
N ILE A 46 -24.90 -6.70 7.87
CA ILE A 46 -24.89 -5.29 7.44
C ILE A 46 -25.51 -5.15 6.07
N ARG A 47 -26.46 -4.20 5.92
CA ARG A 47 -27.16 -3.94 4.67
C ARG A 47 -27.21 -2.43 4.34
N VAL A 48 -27.37 -2.13 3.07
CA VAL A 48 -27.70 -0.75 2.64
C VAL A 48 -29.06 -0.39 3.23
N GLY A 49 -29.21 0.84 3.72
CA GLY A 49 -30.38 1.33 4.43
C GLY A 49 -30.28 1.18 5.96
N ASP A 50 -29.39 0.37 6.50
CA ASP A 50 -29.26 0.18 7.94
C ASP A 50 -28.90 1.47 8.68
N THR A 51 -29.47 1.61 9.88
CA THR A 51 -28.97 2.51 10.91
C THR A 51 -27.92 1.78 11.74
N VAL A 52 -26.73 2.38 11.87
CA VAL A 52 -25.57 1.72 12.49
C VAL A 52 -24.97 2.56 13.61
N LYS A 53 -24.39 1.89 14.60
CA LYS A 53 -23.49 2.51 15.57
C LYS A 53 -22.08 2.44 15.02
N ILE A 54 -21.39 3.59 14.96
CA ILE A 54 -20.01 3.70 14.52
C ILE A 54 -19.12 4.17 15.66
N GLU A 55 -17.88 3.75 15.63
CA GLU A 55 -16.84 4.16 16.57
C GLU A 55 -15.61 4.65 15.82
N ARG A 56 -14.99 5.67 16.40
CA ARG A 56 -13.68 6.15 16.01
C ARG A 56 -12.79 6.20 17.24
N ALA A 57 -11.89 5.22 17.38
CA ALA A 57 -10.91 5.21 18.46
C ALA A 57 -9.70 6.07 18.07
N GLY A 58 -9.56 7.24 18.69
CA GLY A 58 -8.48 8.20 18.40
C GLY A 58 -8.44 8.63 16.93
N ASP A 59 -7.26 8.59 16.32
CA ASP A 59 -7.04 8.86 14.88
C ASP A 59 -7.25 7.64 13.97
N VAL A 60 -7.87 6.57 14.50
CA VAL A 60 -8.12 5.33 13.77
C VAL A 60 -9.31 5.49 12.81
N ILE A 61 -9.32 4.70 11.75
CA ILE A 61 -10.39 4.68 10.75
C ILE A 61 -11.73 4.32 11.41
N PRO A 62 -12.79 5.14 11.22
CA PRO A 62 -14.12 4.84 11.76
C PRO A 62 -14.61 3.47 11.27
N HIS A 63 -15.19 2.68 12.17
CA HIS A 63 -15.73 1.37 11.84
C HIS A 63 -17.13 1.16 12.39
N VAL A 64 -17.89 0.24 11.77
CA VAL A 64 -19.24 -0.11 12.19
C VAL A 64 -19.15 -1.11 13.35
N LEU A 65 -19.68 -0.72 14.52
CA LEU A 65 -19.78 -1.59 15.69
C LEU A 65 -20.94 -2.57 15.57
N SER A 66 -22.15 -2.04 15.37
CA SER A 66 -23.40 -2.81 15.35
C SER A 66 -24.45 -2.16 14.47
N VAL A 67 -25.46 -2.96 14.12
CA VAL A 67 -26.65 -2.53 13.36
C VAL A 67 -27.82 -2.40 14.34
N ASP A 68 -28.60 -1.34 14.20
CA ASP A 68 -29.88 -1.17 14.89
C ASP A 68 -31.00 -1.84 14.08
N LEU A 69 -31.25 -3.10 14.37
CA LEU A 69 -32.24 -3.92 13.64
C LEU A 69 -33.67 -3.38 13.74
N LYS A 70 -33.99 -2.61 14.81
CA LYS A 70 -35.33 -2.01 14.96
C LYS A 70 -35.62 -0.92 13.97
N LYS A 71 -34.55 -0.32 13.40
CA LYS A 71 -34.65 0.76 12.39
C LYS A 71 -34.32 0.28 10.99
N ARG A 72 -34.21 -1.03 10.79
CA ARG A 72 -33.92 -1.60 9.46
C ARG A 72 -35.16 -1.47 8.57
N PRO A 73 -34.98 -0.97 7.33
CA PRO A 73 -36.05 -0.99 6.33
C PRO A 73 -36.44 -2.44 5.97
N ASP A 74 -37.73 -2.73 5.87
CA ASP A 74 -38.26 -4.08 5.58
C ASP A 74 -37.74 -4.63 4.24
N GLU A 75 -37.56 -3.76 3.23
CA GLU A 75 -37.07 -4.14 1.91
C GLU A 75 -35.54 -4.27 1.80
N SER A 76 -34.80 -4.12 2.92
CA SER A 76 -33.34 -4.17 2.89
C SER A 76 -32.81 -5.53 2.45
N LYS A 77 -31.96 -5.56 1.41
CA LYS A 77 -31.37 -6.78 0.87
C LYS A 77 -29.99 -7.04 1.46
N LYS A 78 -29.63 -8.32 1.63
CA LYS A 78 -28.29 -8.72 2.02
C LYS A 78 -27.27 -8.20 1.01
N PHE A 79 -26.13 -7.68 1.50
CA PHE A 79 -25.04 -7.27 0.64
C PHE A 79 -24.36 -8.50 0.06
N LEU A 80 -24.21 -8.52 -1.26
CA LEU A 80 -23.49 -9.57 -1.97
C LEU A 80 -22.07 -9.09 -2.27
N PHE A 81 -21.10 -9.74 -1.65
CA PHE A 81 -19.70 -9.43 -1.93
C PHE A 81 -19.32 -9.81 -3.37
N PRO A 82 -18.59 -8.98 -4.12
CA PRO A 82 -18.31 -9.25 -5.51
C PRO A 82 -17.38 -10.46 -5.68
N LYS A 83 -17.73 -11.37 -6.57
CA LYS A 83 -16.90 -12.53 -6.96
C LYS A 83 -15.76 -12.13 -7.92
N ASN A 84 -15.93 -11.02 -8.60
CA ASN A 84 -14.94 -10.45 -9.51
C ASN A 84 -14.54 -9.04 -9.04
N CYS A 85 -13.29 -8.68 -9.31
CA CYS A 85 -12.76 -7.36 -8.98
C CYS A 85 -13.55 -6.25 -9.72
N PRO A 86 -14.14 -5.27 -9.01
CA PRO A 86 -14.94 -4.22 -9.63
C PRO A 86 -14.12 -3.26 -10.52
N SER A 87 -12.79 -3.31 -10.44
CA SER A 87 -11.91 -2.48 -11.28
C SER A 87 -11.46 -3.16 -12.57
N CYS A 88 -11.10 -4.44 -12.52
CA CYS A 88 -10.49 -5.12 -13.67
C CYS A 88 -11.19 -6.42 -14.09
N GLY A 89 -12.27 -6.83 -13.43
CA GLY A 89 -13.02 -8.06 -13.74
C GLY A 89 -12.34 -9.37 -13.35
N SER A 90 -11.07 -9.35 -12.90
CA SER A 90 -10.36 -10.58 -12.49
C SER A 90 -11.05 -11.23 -11.29
N LYS A 91 -10.92 -12.54 -11.15
CA LYS A 91 -11.47 -13.28 -10.01
C LYS A 91 -10.99 -12.71 -8.67
N VAL A 92 -11.86 -12.79 -7.68
CA VAL A 92 -11.53 -12.48 -6.29
C VAL A 92 -11.26 -13.78 -5.56
N ILE A 93 -10.14 -13.85 -4.83
CA ILE A 93 -9.66 -15.07 -4.16
C ILE A 93 -9.34 -14.76 -2.69
N LYS A 94 -9.40 -15.78 -1.85
CA LYS A 94 -8.85 -15.79 -0.50
C LYS A 94 -7.53 -16.54 -0.52
N ASP A 95 -6.47 -15.94 0.05
CA ASP A 95 -5.20 -16.62 0.18
C ASP A 95 -5.28 -17.70 1.26
N TYR A 96 -4.68 -18.86 0.99
CA TYR A 96 -4.56 -19.93 1.97
C TYR A 96 -3.23 -19.81 2.72
N ASN A 97 -3.31 -19.65 4.04
CA ASN A 97 -2.14 -19.62 4.89
C ASN A 97 -1.78 -21.05 5.34
N LYS A 98 -0.69 -21.58 4.79
CA LYS A 98 -0.22 -22.95 5.09
C LYS A 98 0.21 -23.14 6.56
N ILE A 99 0.67 -22.07 7.22
CA ILE A 99 1.14 -22.14 8.62
C ILE A 99 -0.05 -22.28 9.57
N SER A 100 -1.08 -21.42 9.39
CA SER A 100 -2.30 -21.47 10.22
C SER A 100 -3.34 -22.49 9.74
N ASN A 101 -3.12 -23.09 8.58
CA ASN A 101 -4.04 -24.01 7.90
C ASN A 101 -5.45 -23.41 7.68
N LYS A 102 -5.52 -22.11 7.37
CA LYS A 102 -6.76 -21.34 7.22
C LYS A 102 -6.69 -20.42 6.01
N TYR A 103 -7.86 -20.11 5.46
CA TYR A 103 -7.98 -19.03 4.48
C TYR A 103 -7.93 -17.66 5.16
N ASP A 104 -7.33 -16.68 4.48
CA ASP A 104 -7.34 -15.29 4.90
C ASP A 104 -8.79 -14.76 4.89
N ALA A 105 -9.18 -14.00 5.91
CA ALA A 105 -10.49 -13.33 5.96
C ALA A 105 -10.63 -12.26 4.85
N VAL A 106 -9.52 -11.76 4.33
CA VAL A 106 -9.47 -10.70 3.32
C VAL A 106 -9.48 -11.31 1.93
N GLN A 107 -10.48 -10.95 1.14
CA GLN A 107 -10.54 -11.26 -0.28
C GLN A 107 -9.66 -10.33 -1.11
N ARG A 108 -9.06 -10.86 -2.18
CA ARG A 108 -8.11 -10.12 -3.02
C ARG A 108 -8.39 -10.31 -4.51
N CYS A 109 -8.15 -9.25 -5.26
CA CYS A 109 -8.07 -9.32 -6.70
C CYS A 109 -6.89 -10.21 -7.12
N SER A 110 -7.15 -11.23 -7.96
CA SER A 110 -6.12 -12.15 -8.46
C SER A 110 -5.26 -11.58 -9.60
N SER A 111 -5.52 -10.33 -10.01
CA SER A 111 -4.77 -9.69 -11.09
C SER A 111 -3.31 -9.48 -10.72
N GLU A 112 -2.42 -9.66 -11.69
CA GLU A 112 -1.01 -9.32 -11.54
C GLU A 112 -0.82 -7.81 -11.25
N ALA A 113 0.26 -7.50 -10.55
CA ALA A 113 0.57 -6.26 -9.86
C ALA A 113 0.06 -4.95 -10.50
N TYR A 114 0.38 -4.67 -11.77
CA TYR A 114 0.02 -3.39 -12.42
C TYR A 114 -1.06 -3.54 -13.50
N LYS A 115 -1.63 -4.73 -13.69
CA LYS A 115 -2.72 -4.97 -14.65
C LYS A 115 -4.07 -4.47 -14.13
N CYS A 116 -4.30 -4.50 -12.83
CA CYS A 116 -5.47 -3.87 -12.22
C CYS A 116 -5.18 -2.39 -11.94
N GLU A 117 -5.97 -1.52 -12.54
CA GLU A 117 -5.81 -0.06 -12.43
C GLU A 117 -5.77 0.41 -10.97
N LYS A 118 -6.74 0.00 -10.15
CA LYS A 118 -6.80 0.42 -8.74
C LYS A 118 -5.60 -0.06 -7.94
N ILE A 119 -5.12 -1.29 -8.17
CA ILE A 119 -3.90 -1.80 -7.54
C ILE A 119 -2.70 -0.97 -7.97
N ALA A 120 -2.56 -0.68 -9.26
CA ALA A 120 -1.45 0.10 -9.80
C ALA A 120 -1.42 1.52 -9.22
N ILE A 121 -2.55 2.22 -9.20
CA ILE A 121 -2.68 3.56 -8.61
C ILE A 121 -2.27 3.53 -7.12
N GLU A 122 -2.78 2.58 -6.34
CA GLU A 122 -2.46 2.49 -4.91
C GLU A 122 -0.99 2.12 -4.65
N LYS A 123 -0.36 1.32 -5.53
CA LYS A 123 1.09 1.05 -5.49
C LYS A 123 1.89 2.33 -5.78
N ILE A 124 1.50 3.12 -6.78
CA ILE A 124 2.15 4.39 -7.10
C ILE A 124 1.98 5.41 -5.96
N LYS A 125 0.78 5.51 -5.37
CA LYS A 125 0.54 6.36 -4.19
C LYS A 125 1.44 5.98 -3.01
N HIS A 126 1.62 4.68 -2.78
CA HIS A 126 2.55 4.19 -1.75
C HIS A 126 3.99 4.55 -2.10
N PHE A 127 4.40 4.34 -3.35
CA PHE A 127 5.75 4.64 -3.82
C PHE A 127 6.15 6.11 -3.61
N VAL A 128 5.26 7.06 -3.90
CA VAL A 128 5.51 8.49 -3.75
C VAL A 128 5.29 9.03 -2.34
N SER A 129 4.76 8.22 -1.42
CA SER A 129 4.36 8.64 -0.08
C SER A 129 5.55 9.16 0.75
N LYS A 130 5.25 9.95 1.80
CA LYS A 130 6.22 10.52 2.74
C LYS A 130 7.20 9.49 3.30
N GLU A 131 6.70 8.28 3.55
CA GLU A 131 7.46 7.20 4.17
C GLU A 131 8.36 6.43 3.19
N ALA A 132 8.11 6.58 1.87
CA ALA A 132 8.86 5.97 0.79
C ALA A 132 9.76 7.02 0.09
N PHE A 133 9.42 7.43 -1.12
CA PHE A 133 10.21 8.40 -1.89
C PHE A 133 10.01 9.86 -1.45
N ASN A 134 8.94 10.16 -0.71
CA ASN A 134 8.59 11.51 -0.23
C ASN A 134 8.61 12.57 -1.35
N ILE A 135 7.88 12.33 -2.42
CA ILE A 135 7.82 13.25 -3.57
C ILE A 135 6.75 14.31 -3.30
N GLU A 136 7.20 15.49 -2.91
CA GLU A 136 6.31 16.64 -2.71
C GLU A 136 5.68 17.09 -4.04
N GLY A 137 4.40 17.48 -3.98
CA GLY A 137 3.63 17.82 -5.18
C GLY A 137 2.94 16.62 -5.85
N LEU A 138 3.34 15.37 -5.54
CA LEU A 138 2.72 14.16 -6.09
C LEU A 138 1.77 13.50 -5.08
N GLY A 139 0.80 14.27 -4.57
CA GLY A 139 -0.22 13.78 -3.65
C GLY A 139 -1.19 12.79 -4.31
N LYS A 140 -2.04 12.12 -3.49
CA LYS A 140 -2.95 11.06 -3.95
C LYS A 140 -3.80 11.47 -5.15
N LYS A 141 -4.40 12.67 -5.14
CA LYS A 141 -5.24 13.19 -6.24
C LYS A 141 -4.42 13.49 -7.51
N VAL A 142 -3.18 13.95 -7.35
CA VAL A 142 -2.28 14.22 -8.49
C VAL A 142 -1.85 12.92 -9.15
N VAL A 143 -1.57 11.88 -8.35
CA VAL A 143 -1.28 10.53 -8.90
C VAL A 143 -2.46 10.02 -9.72
N GLU A 144 -3.70 10.14 -9.22
CA GLU A 144 -4.91 9.76 -9.97
C GLU A 144 -5.04 10.55 -11.27
N LYS A 145 -4.94 11.90 -11.22
CA LYS A 145 -4.98 12.76 -12.39
C LYS A 145 -3.91 12.39 -13.44
N PHE A 146 -2.68 12.12 -12.99
CA PHE A 146 -1.58 11.75 -13.90
C PHE A 146 -1.74 10.33 -14.46
N TRP A 147 -2.39 9.44 -13.71
CA TRP A 147 -2.79 8.13 -14.21
C TRP A 147 -3.81 8.26 -15.34
N ASP A 148 -4.88 9.04 -15.13
CA ASP A 148 -5.95 9.25 -16.11
C ASP A 148 -5.41 9.89 -17.38
N LEU A 149 -4.49 10.86 -17.26
CA LEU A 149 -3.79 11.51 -18.37
C LEU A 149 -2.71 10.61 -19.02
N LYS A 150 -2.53 9.37 -18.53
CA LYS A 150 -1.50 8.43 -19.01
C LYS A 150 -0.06 8.94 -18.89
N PHE A 151 0.20 9.85 -17.96
CA PHE A 151 1.55 10.34 -17.67
C PHE A 151 2.34 9.34 -16.83
N ILE A 152 1.65 8.58 -15.96
CA ILE A 152 2.22 7.58 -15.06
C ILE A 152 1.40 6.30 -15.18
N LYS A 153 2.04 5.18 -15.48
CA LYS A 153 1.47 3.82 -15.44
C LYS A 153 2.29 2.89 -14.55
N LEU A 154 3.60 3.13 -14.47
CA LEU A 154 4.53 2.39 -13.64
C LEU A 154 5.37 3.37 -12.79
N PRO A 155 5.92 2.93 -11.64
CA PRO A 155 6.66 3.83 -10.74
C PRO A 155 7.81 4.59 -11.40
N PHE A 156 8.51 3.98 -12.35
CA PHE A 156 9.65 4.63 -13.02
C PHE A 156 9.22 5.75 -13.99
N ASP A 157 7.97 5.79 -14.46
CA ASP A 157 7.47 6.86 -15.35
C ASP A 157 7.53 8.23 -14.66
N ILE A 158 7.48 8.25 -13.32
CA ILE A 158 7.60 9.46 -12.50
C ILE A 158 8.90 10.22 -12.82
N PHE A 159 9.98 9.50 -13.07
CA PHE A 159 11.30 10.09 -13.33
C PHE A 159 11.47 10.57 -14.78
N GLY A 160 10.48 10.32 -15.64
CA GLY A 160 10.46 10.75 -17.06
C GLY A 160 9.31 11.71 -17.40
N LEU A 161 8.69 12.35 -16.41
CA LEU A 161 7.54 13.24 -16.62
C LEU A 161 7.86 14.42 -17.51
N ASN A 162 6.93 14.77 -18.42
CA ASN A 162 7.04 15.94 -19.27
C ASN A 162 6.47 17.19 -18.58
N TYR A 163 7.35 17.98 -17.96
CA TYR A 163 6.98 19.16 -17.18
C TYR A 163 6.29 20.25 -18.01
N LYS A 164 6.66 20.42 -19.30
CA LYS A 164 5.98 21.37 -20.22
C LYS A 164 4.52 21.02 -20.46
N LYS A 165 4.17 19.72 -20.44
CA LYS A 165 2.76 19.29 -20.50
C LYS A 165 2.05 19.52 -19.18
N ILE A 166 2.74 19.30 -18.06
CA ILE A 166 2.19 19.48 -16.70
C ILE A 166 1.85 20.96 -16.45
N GLU A 167 2.72 21.90 -16.85
CA GLU A 167 2.50 23.35 -16.72
C GLU A 167 1.18 23.83 -17.31
N LYS A 168 0.72 23.16 -18.38
CA LYS A 168 -0.52 23.51 -19.10
C LYS A 168 -1.78 22.90 -18.49
N LEU A 169 -1.68 22.09 -17.43
CA LEU A 169 -2.82 21.49 -16.77
C LEU A 169 -3.52 22.51 -15.87
N ASP A 170 -4.85 22.40 -15.78
CA ASP A 170 -5.62 23.19 -14.85
C ASP A 170 -5.16 23.00 -13.40
N GLY A 171 -4.94 24.12 -12.69
CA GLY A 171 -4.37 24.16 -11.34
C GLY A 171 -2.84 24.00 -11.29
N TRP A 172 -2.15 23.98 -12.44
CA TRP A 172 -0.70 23.96 -12.54
C TRP A 172 -0.18 25.24 -13.24
N GLY A 173 1.09 25.49 -13.07
CA GLY A 173 1.84 26.57 -13.71
C GLY A 173 3.34 26.25 -13.62
N GLU A 174 4.17 27.12 -14.19
CA GLU A 174 5.63 26.97 -14.24
C GLU A 174 6.22 26.68 -12.84
N LEU A 175 5.82 27.46 -11.83
CA LEU A 175 6.34 27.30 -10.47
C LEU A 175 6.03 25.92 -9.89
N SER A 176 4.78 25.47 -9.97
CA SER A 176 4.35 24.17 -9.41
C SER A 176 4.99 22.99 -10.15
N ALA A 177 5.10 23.06 -11.48
CA ALA A 177 5.77 22.04 -12.29
C ALA A 177 7.28 21.99 -11.99
N ASN A 178 7.94 23.15 -11.80
CA ASN A 178 9.36 23.21 -11.45
C ASN A 178 9.61 22.70 -10.02
N ASN A 179 8.72 23.00 -9.03
CA ASN A 179 8.81 22.44 -7.70
C ASN A 179 8.66 20.91 -7.70
N LEU A 180 7.71 20.37 -8.46
CA LEU A 180 7.58 18.93 -8.65
C LEU A 180 8.85 18.33 -9.27
N ARG A 181 9.41 18.96 -10.30
CA ARG A 181 10.67 18.54 -10.93
C ARG A 181 11.79 18.45 -9.90
N LYS A 182 12.00 19.51 -9.12
CA LYS A 182 13.04 19.54 -8.06
C LYS A 182 12.84 18.44 -7.02
N SER A 183 11.58 18.20 -6.61
CA SER A 183 11.25 17.14 -5.67
C SER A 183 11.55 15.75 -6.22
N ILE A 184 11.21 15.48 -7.48
CA ILE A 184 11.51 14.22 -8.16
C ILE A 184 13.03 14.02 -8.29
N GLU A 185 13.79 15.04 -8.73
CA GLU A 185 15.25 14.94 -8.84
C GLU A 185 15.91 14.67 -7.49
N LYS A 186 15.47 15.36 -6.42
CA LYS A 186 15.94 15.12 -5.05
C LYS A 186 15.66 13.66 -4.61
N SER A 187 14.51 13.12 -4.96
CA SER A 187 14.08 11.77 -4.58
C SER A 187 14.87 10.65 -5.24
N LYS A 188 15.61 10.92 -6.32
CA LYS A 188 16.50 9.92 -6.94
C LYS A 188 17.62 9.44 -6.01
N ASN A 189 17.97 10.23 -4.99
CA ASN A 189 18.92 9.83 -3.96
C ASN A 189 18.15 9.23 -2.77
N ILE A 190 18.13 7.91 -2.67
CA ILE A 190 17.33 7.20 -1.68
C ILE A 190 18.16 6.14 -0.93
N GLY A 191 17.83 5.90 0.34
CA GLY A 191 18.40 4.77 1.10
C GLY A 191 17.82 3.43 0.67
N LEU A 192 18.62 2.37 0.78
CA LEU A 192 18.20 1.01 0.39
C LEU A 192 16.96 0.53 1.16
N ASP A 193 16.82 0.90 2.43
CA ASP A 193 15.65 0.60 3.27
C ASP A 193 14.37 1.20 2.71
N LYS A 194 14.40 2.49 2.37
CA LYS A 194 13.25 3.19 1.76
C LYS A 194 12.96 2.68 0.36
N PHE A 195 13.98 2.34 -0.42
CA PHE A 195 13.80 1.73 -1.73
C PHE A 195 13.06 0.38 -1.61
N ILE A 196 13.50 -0.54 -0.74
CA ILE A 196 12.82 -1.82 -0.51
C ILE A 196 11.37 -1.59 -0.03
N PHE A 197 11.16 -0.69 0.93
CA PHE A 197 9.82 -0.35 1.43
C PHE A 197 8.91 0.18 0.32
N SER A 198 9.44 1.03 -0.56
CA SER A 198 8.69 1.67 -1.65
C SER A 198 8.13 0.69 -2.69
N LEU A 199 8.75 -0.48 -2.85
CA LEU A 199 8.27 -1.54 -3.74
C LEU A 199 6.88 -2.07 -3.33
N GLY A 200 6.46 -1.81 -2.08
CA GLY A 200 5.15 -2.17 -1.57
C GLY A 200 4.91 -3.68 -1.53
N ILE A 201 5.96 -4.46 -1.29
CA ILE A 201 5.90 -5.91 -1.14
C ILE A 201 5.02 -6.24 0.08
N ARG A 202 4.09 -7.17 -0.09
CA ARG A 202 3.20 -7.60 1.00
C ARG A 202 4.02 -8.11 2.18
N HIS A 203 3.59 -7.81 3.39
CA HIS A 203 4.27 -8.17 4.65
C HIS A 203 5.68 -7.60 4.83
N ILE A 204 6.18 -6.79 3.90
CA ILE A 204 7.43 -6.05 4.06
C ILE A 204 7.08 -4.61 4.42
N GLY A 205 6.99 -4.34 5.71
CA GLY A 205 6.83 -3.01 6.30
C GLY A 205 8.17 -2.28 6.43
N LYS A 206 8.19 -1.11 7.07
CA LYS A 206 9.40 -0.30 7.27
C LYS A 206 10.48 -1.06 8.03
N GLU A 207 10.13 -1.72 9.12
CA GLU A 207 11.10 -2.47 9.94
C GLU A 207 11.69 -3.64 9.15
N ASN A 208 10.87 -4.42 8.44
CA ASN A 208 11.39 -5.53 7.64
C ASN A 208 12.26 -5.03 6.48
N ALA A 209 11.91 -3.90 5.85
CA ALA A 209 12.73 -3.28 4.82
C ALA A 209 14.09 -2.81 5.39
N LYS A 210 14.12 -2.29 6.61
CA LYS A 210 15.34 -1.91 7.32
C LYS A 210 16.20 -3.13 7.65
N ILE A 211 15.62 -4.22 8.18
CA ILE A 211 16.33 -5.48 8.44
C ILE A 211 16.96 -6.03 7.16
N LEU A 212 16.16 -6.09 6.06
CA LEU A 212 16.65 -6.53 4.76
C LEU A 212 17.79 -5.65 4.24
N SER A 213 17.66 -4.32 4.33
CA SER A 213 18.70 -3.39 3.88
C SER A 213 20.00 -3.53 4.65
N GLN A 214 19.91 -3.77 5.96
CA GLN A 214 21.08 -4.03 6.82
C GLN A 214 21.77 -5.36 6.51
N ASN A 215 21.03 -6.35 6.04
CA ASN A 215 21.59 -7.64 5.61
C ASN A 215 22.25 -7.53 4.23
N PHE A 216 21.61 -6.85 3.28
CA PHE A 216 22.17 -6.71 1.92
C PHE A 216 23.30 -5.71 1.83
N LEU A 217 23.27 -4.63 2.61
CA LEU A 217 24.22 -3.52 2.65
C LEU A 217 24.21 -2.62 1.42
N ASN A 218 24.04 -3.18 0.23
CA ASN A 218 24.05 -2.48 -1.05
C ASN A 218 22.98 -3.04 -2.01
N ILE A 219 22.74 -2.30 -3.10
CA ILE A 219 21.72 -2.65 -4.10
C ILE A 219 22.14 -3.86 -4.95
N GLU A 220 23.44 -4.08 -5.14
CA GLU A 220 23.99 -5.19 -5.91
C GLU A 220 23.62 -6.52 -5.24
N ASN A 221 23.89 -6.66 -3.94
CA ASN A 221 23.53 -7.85 -3.18
C ASN A 221 22.03 -8.12 -3.18
N PHE A 222 21.21 -7.06 -3.05
CA PHE A 222 19.76 -7.19 -3.17
C PHE A 222 19.35 -7.65 -4.59
N SER A 223 19.95 -7.06 -5.62
CA SER A 223 19.68 -7.44 -7.01
C SER A 223 20.09 -8.89 -7.30
N ASP A 224 21.23 -9.34 -6.81
CA ASP A 224 21.71 -10.70 -7.03
C ASP A 224 20.82 -11.74 -6.33
N LEU A 225 20.37 -11.46 -5.11
CA LEU A 225 19.39 -12.33 -4.45
C LEU A 225 18.10 -12.45 -5.26
N THR A 226 17.62 -11.35 -5.83
CA THR A 226 16.38 -11.36 -6.63
C THR A 226 16.55 -12.07 -7.97
N LYS A 227 17.72 -11.98 -8.61
CA LYS A 227 18.06 -12.71 -9.85
C LYS A 227 18.21 -14.21 -9.60
N ASN A 228 18.92 -14.60 -8.55
CA ASN A 228 19.21 -15.99 -8.21
C ASN A 228 18.03 -16.65 -7.48
N PHE A 229 17.01 -15.90 -7.11
CA PHE A 229 15.83 -16.36 -6.38
C PHE A 229 16.12 -17.08 -5.05
N ASN A 230 17.25 -16.75 -4.42
CA ASN A 230 17.75 -17.42 -3.22
C ASN A 230 17.22 -16.79 -1.91
N PHE A 231 15.90 -16.68 -1.78
CA PHE A 231 15.25 -16.08 -0.61
C PHE A 231 15.34 -16.93 0.66
N ASN A 232 15.67 -18.21 0.55
CA ASN A 232 15.82 -19.09 1.72
C ASN A 232 16.98 -18.66 2.61
N SER A 233 18.01 -17.99 2.08
CA SER A 233 19.13 -17.45 2.87
C SER A 233 18.68 -16.41 3.90
N LEU A 234 17.47 -15.85 3.77
CA LEU A 234 16.89 -14.88 4.69
C LEU A 234 16.21 -15.53 5.91
N ALA A 235 16.03 -16.84 5.93
CA ALA A 235 15.28 -17.55 6.99
C ALA A 235 15.91 -17.40 8.38
N ASN A 236 17.22 -17.12 8.45
CA ASN A 236 17.95 -16.94 9.70
C ASN A 236 17.97 -15.49 10.20
N LEU A 237 17.32 -14.57 9.49
CA LEU A 237 17.24 -13.16 9.90
C LEU A 237 16.12 -12.97 10.92
N ASP A 238 16.48 -12.47 12.10
CA ASP A 238 15.49 -12.10 13.10
C ASP A 238 14.52 -11.04 12.53
N GLY A 239 13.22 -11.27 12.69
CA GLY A 239 12.15 -10.45 12.11
C GLY A 239 11.77 -10.78 10.66
N ILE A 240 12.43 -11.73 9.98
CA ILE A 240 12.07 -12.21 8.64
C ILE A 240 11.64 -13.68 8.71
N GLY A 241 10.34 -13.93 8.76
CA GLY A 241 9.79 -15.29 8.80
C GLY A 241 9.32 -15.78 7.41
N GLU A 242 8.73 -16.98 7.40
CA GLU A 242 8.24 -17.62 6.18
C GLU A 242 7.25 -16.77 5.39
N THR A 243 6.39 -16.01 6.09
CA THR A 243 5.42 -15.11 5.45
C THR A 243 6.08 -14.02 4.62
N GLN A 244 7.16 -13.42 5.14
CA GLN A 244 7.94 -12.41 4.44
C GLN A 244 8.69 -13.02 3.25
N ILE A 245 9.32 -14.18 3.45
CA ILE A 245 10.04 -14.91 2.41
C ILE A 245 9.08 -15.31 1.28
N SER A 246 7.91 -15.85 1.60
CA SER A 246 6.88 -16.19 0.63
C SER A 246 6.42 -14.97 -0.16
N SER A 247 6.27 -13.82 0.50
CA SER A 247 5.88 -12.56 -0.13
C SER A 247 6.95 -12.01 -1.07
N LEU A 248 8.24 -12.13 -0.71
CA LEU A 248 9.37 -11.79 -1.58
C LEU A 248 9.39 -12.69 -2.81
N LYS A 249 9.28 -14.01 -2.63
CA LYS A 249 9.20 -14.98 -3.75
C LYS A 249 8.04 -14.65 -4.68
N SER A 250 6.84 -14.44 -4.14
CA SER A 250 5.65 -14.08 -4.94
C SER A 250 5.82 -12.76 -5.69
N PHE A 251 6.42 -11.75 -5.08
CA PHE A 251 6.67 -10.46 -5.73
C PHE A 251 7.66 -10.58 -6.89
N PHE A 252 8.76 -11.27 -6.69
CA PHE A 252 9.83 -11.41 -7.69
C PHE A 252 9.58 -12.53 -8.72
N SER A 253 8.57 -13.39 -8.53
CA SER A 253 8.11 -14.31 -9.57
C SER A 253 7.37 -13.61 -10.72
N ALA A 254 6.80 -12.42 -10.45
CA ALA A 254 6.12 -11.64 -11.47
C ALA A 254 7.11 -10.83 -12.31
N GLN A 255 7.19 -11.12 -13.62
CA GLN A 255 8.14 -10.48 -14.55
C GLN A 255 8.00 -8.96 -14.58
N ILE A 256 6.78 -8.43 -14.44
CA ILE A 256 6.54 -6.99 -14.41
C ILE A 256 7.22 -6.32 -13.20
N ASN A 257 7.20 -6.95 -12.03
CA ASN A 257 7.87 -6.42 -10.85
C ASN A 257 9.39 -6.42 -11.01
N LEU A 258 9.95 -7.50 -11.58
CA LEU A 258 11.39 -7.56 -11.92
C LEU A 258 11.79 -6.43 -12.86
N ASN A 259 10.99 -6.19 -13.90
CA ASN A 259 11.26 -5.12 -14.86
C ASN A 259 11.18 -3.74 -14.21
N VAL A 260 10.19 -3.50 -13.34
CA VAL A 260 10.07 -2.25 -12.57
C VAL A 260 11.30 -2.04 -11.69
N VAL A 261 11.72 -3.05 -10.93
CA VAL A 261 12.89 -2.96 -10.05
C VAL A 261 14.15 -2.70 -10.85
N LYS A 262 14.41 -3.45 -11.94
CA LYS A 262 15.59 -3.24 -12.82
C LYS A 262 15.62 -1.82 -13.37
N LYS A 263 14.48 -1.30 -13.85
CA LYS A 263 14.41 0.04 -14.41
C LYS A 263 14.62 1.11 -13.34
N LEU A 264 14.06 0.93 -12.14
CA LEU A 264 14.30 1.85 -11.02
C LEU A 264 15.78 1.87 -10.62
N ILE A 265 16.44 0.72 -10.51
CA ILE A 265 17.88 0.62 -10.18
C ILE A 265 18.72 1.38 -11.23
N SER A 266 18.36 1.35 -12.51
CA SER A 266 19.10 2.07 -13.54
C SER A 266 18.93 3.60 -13.53
N ILE A 267 17.92 4.12 -12.81
CA ILE A 267 17.59 5.55 -12.75
C ILE A 267 18.03 6.19 -11.42
N LEU A 268 18.04 5.39 -10.35
CA LEU A 268 18.20 5.88 -8.98
C LEU A 268 19.64 5.77 -8.49
N ASN A 269 20.02 6.70 -7.61
CA ASN A 269 21.20 6.60 -6.79
C ASN A 269 20.82 6.03 -5.42
N ILE A 270 20.91 4.71 -5.28
CA ILE A 270 20.53 4.00 -4.05
C ILE A 270 21.73 3.93 -3.14
N LYS A 271 21.64 4.61 -1.98
CA LYS A 271 22.73 4.72 -1.02
C LYS A 271 22.93 3.39 -0.28
N ASN A 272 24.18 2.95 -0.21
CA ASN A 272 24.58 1.79 0.56
C ASN A 272 24.41 2.03 2.07
N ILE A 273 24.19 0.97 2.81
CA ILE A 273 24.14 1.01 4.27
C ILE A 273 25.57 1.03 4.82
N ILE A 274 25.92 2.11 5.50
CA ILE A 274 27.21 2.22 6.20
C ILE A 274 27.04 1.51 7.55
N GLN A 275 27.68 0.35 7.69
CA GLN A 275 27.78 -0.31 9.01
C GLN A 275 28.81 0.46 9.85
N ASN A 276 28.35 1.18 10.86
CA ASN A 276 29.24 1.72 11.89
C ASN A 276 29.80 0.58 12.75
N LYS A 277 30.93 0.00 12.31
CA LYS A 277 31.59 -1.14 13.00
C LYS A 277 32.26 -0.77 14.32
N LYS A 278 32.37 0.53 14.63
CA LYS A 278 33.08 1.02 15.83
C LYS A 278 32.18 1.96 16.64
N GLY A 279 31.69 1.49 17.77
CA GLY A 279 31.01 2.31 18.76
C GLY A 279 31.12 1.64 20.14
N LYS A 280 31.38 2.43 21.21
CA LYS A 280 31.45 1.96 22.61
C LYS A 280 30.17 1.26 23.10
N LEU A 281 29.05 1.46 22.34
CA LEU A 281 27.71 0.95 22.67
C LEU A 281 27.27 -0.20 21.75
N LYS A 282 28.18 -0.77 20.96
CA LYS A 282 27.89 -1.91 20.07
C LYS A 282 27.35 -3.09 20.89
N ASN A 283 26.27 -3.70 20.42
CA ASN A 283 25.55 -4.83 21.03
C ASN A 283 24.93 -4.52 22.40
N LYS A 284 24.68 -3.25 22.73
CA LYS A 284 23.92 -2.86 23.93
C LYS A 284 22.53 -2.36 23.52
N THR A 285 21.52 -2.85 24.20
CA THR A 285 20.13 -2.35 24.06
C THR A 285 19.88 -1.34 25.18
N PHE A 286 19.35 -0.18 24.84
CA PHE A 286 18.99 0.87 25.80
C PHE A 286 17.50 1.06 25.78
N MET A 287 16.90 1.09 26.97
CA MET A 287 15.51 1.50 27.16
C MET A 287 15.52 2.85 27.87
N PHE A 288 14.97 3.88 27.25
CA PHE A 288 14.77 5.16 27.87
C PHE A 288 13.37 5.21 28.45
N THR A 289 13.28 5.18 29.79
CA THR A 289 12.05 5.46 30.51
C THR A 289 12.12 6.93 30.91
N GLY A 290 11.52 7.82 30.09
CA GLY A 290 11.40 9.23 30.41
C GLY A 290 10.19 9.51 31.28
N LYS A 291 10.31 10.45 32.23
CA LYS A 291 9.18 11.19 32.79
C LYS A 291 8.80 12.30 31.83
#